data_9bd2d08dacfe0f2f91dd0a4d5e136f68
#
_entry.id   9bd2d08dacfe0f2f91dd0a4d5e136f68
#
_cell.length_a   1.000
_cell.length_b   1.000
_cell.length_c   1.000
_cell.angle_alpha   90.00
_cell.angle_beta   90.00
_cell.angle_gamma   90.00
#
_symmetry.space_group_name_H-M   'P 1'
#
loop_
_entity.id
_entity.type
_entity.pdbx_description
1 polymer ?
#
loop_
_entity_poly.entity_id
_entity_poly.type
_entity_poly.pdbx_seq_one_letter_code
_entity_poly.pdbx_strand_id
1 'polypeptide(L)'
;MLKKRHRSDVYLDEQEHITPDLEFETSEGTIYWMANITCNLFDMFSWAMDCKNWREMVGNKKGSVALKIFEKAIKKMIEHREEALKYNSPNLWGTYPNAFRFLCTCAIACAEYPDWYFYISY
;
A
#
# COMPACT_ATOMS: atom_id res chain seq x y z
N MET A 1 -21.71 10.59 -11.88
CA MET A 1 -21.57 9.30 -11.18
C MET A 1 -20.13 8.93 -11.05
N LEU A 2 -19.73 8.62 -9.83
CA LEU A 2 -18.36 8.25 -9.57
C LEU A 2 -18.12 6.82 -10.04
N LYS A 3 -17.11 6.64 -10.85
CA LYS A 3 -16.70 5.30 -11.25
C LYS A 3 -16.02 4.61 -10.09
N LYS A 4 -16.39 3.37 -9.85
CA LYS A 4 -15.71 2.56 -8.86
C LYS A 4 -14.28 2.33 -9.33
N ARG A 5 -13.32 2.66 -8.50
CA ARG A 5 -11.92 2.42 -8.83
C ARG A 5 -11.57 0.96 -8.63
N HIS A 6 -10.85 0.41 -9.59
CA HIS A 6 -10.36 -0.95 -9.51
C HIS A 6 -8.93 -1.04 -8.99
N ARG A 7 -8.28 0.10 -8.83
CA ARG A 7 -6.89 0.15 -8.38
C ARG A 7 -6.71 1.26 -7.36
N SER A 8 -5.77 1.05 -6.47
CA SER A 8 -5.33 2.06 -5.51
C SER A 8 -3.98 2.59 -5.95
N ASP A 9 -3.81 3.90 -5.92
CA ASP A 9 -2.52 4.53 -6.15
C ASP A 9 -1.87 4.82 -4.81
N VAL A 10 -0.59 4.52 -4.69
CA VAL A 10 0.19 4.83 -3.50
C VAL A 10 1.34 5.74 -3.88
N TYR A 11 1.70 6.63 -2.99
CA TYR A 11 2.80 7.55 -3.26
C TYR A 11 3.43 8.05 -1.96
N LEU A 12 4.62 8.61 -2.09
CA LEU A 12 5.32 9.26 -0.99
C LEU A 12 5.43 10.75 -1.27
N ASP A 13 5.11 11.54 -0.26
CA ASP A 13 5.14 12.99 -0.33
C ASP A 13 5.99 13.51 0.83
N GLU A 14 6.85 14.47 0.52
CA GLU A 14 7.67 15.13 1.51
C GLU A 14 6.85 15.80 2.59
N GLN A 15 5.66 16.29 2.23
CA GLN A 15 4.82 17.06 3.12
C GLN A 15 3.71 16.22 3.71
N GLU A 16 3.45 16.48 4.99
CA GLU A 16 2.31 15.88 5.66
C GLU A 16 1.03 16.58 5.22
N HIS A 17 0.04 15.80 4.80
CA HIS A 17 -1.27 16.32 4.45
C HIS A 17 -2.11 16.43 5.72
N ILE A 18 -2.38 17.66 6.13
CA ILE A 18 -3.10 17.92 7.37
C ILE A 18 -4.60 17.68 7.20
N THR A 19 -5.13 18.01 6.03
CA THR A 19 -6.51 17.74 5.70
C THR A 19 -6.58 16.57 4.75
N PRO A 20 -7.59 15.70 4.87
CA PRO A 20 -7.73 14.62 3.91
C PRO A 20 -8.09 15.22 2.57
N ASP A 21 -7.09 15.56 1.84
CA ASP A 21 -7.25 16.00 0.49
C ASP A 21 -7.65 14.84 -0.34
N LEU A 22 -8.81 14.92 -0.90
CA LEU A 22 -9.32 13.85 -1.72
C LEU A 22 -8.70 13.85 -3.10
N GLU A 23 -7.97 14.88 -3.43
CA GLU A 23 -7.39 15.01 -4.74
C GLU A 23 -5.94 14.61 -4.73
N PHE A 24 -5.61 13.81 -5.71
CA PHE A 24 -4.28 13.40 -5.97
C PHE A 24 -3.55 14.54 -6.68
N GLU A 25 -3.47 15.66 -6.03
CA GLU A 25 -2.72 16.77 -6.54
C GLU A 25 -1.68 17.15 -5.55
N THR A 26 -0.47 16.97 -5.96
CA THR A 26 0.61 17.57 -5.24
C THR A 26 0.95 18.85 -5.93
N SER A 27 1.16 19.84 -5.17
CA SER A 27 1.74 21.03 -5.72
C SER A 27 3.17 20.68 -6.13
N GLU A 28 3.42 20.83 -7.42
CA GLU A 28 4.77 20.97 -7.88
C GLU A 28 5.80 19.93 -7.45
N GLY A 29 5.67 18.75 -8.00
CA GLY A 29 6.76 17.80 -7.95
C GLY A 29 7.15 17.31 -6.58
N THR A 30 6.23 17.33 -5.64
CA THR A 30 6.49 16.79 -4.31
C THR A 30 6.33 15.28 -4.24
N ILE A 31 5.84 14.66 -5.31
CA ILE A 31 5.77 13.21 -5.38
C ILE A 31 7.05 12.68 -6.02
N TYR A 32 7.81 11.92 -5.25
CA TYR A 32 9.02 11.31 -5.76
C TYR A 32 8.83 9.86 -6.15
N TRP A 33 7.77 9.25 -5.68
CA TRP A 33 7.55 7.84 -5.93
C TRP A 33 6.06 7.55 -5.96
N MET A 34 5.66 6.73 -6.92
CA MET A 34 4.27 6.34 -7.09
C MET A 34 4.20 4.91 -7.60
N ALA A 35 3.19 4.18 -7.13
CA ALA A 35 2.87 2.85 -7.63
C ALA A 35 1.38 2.64 -7.54
N ASN A 36 0.88 1.57 -8.13
CA ASN A 36 -0.53 1.23 -7.96
C ASN A 36 -0.71 -0.28 -7.86
N ILE A 37 -1.85 -0.66 -7.32
CA ILE A 37 -2.17 -2.05 -7.13
C ILE A 37 -3.68 -2.25 -7.27
N THR A 38 -4.08 -3.43 -7.71
CA THR A 38 -5.49 -3.75 -7.86
C THR A 38 -6.21 -3.82 -6.51
N CYS A 39 -7.44 -3.35 -6.45
CA CYS A 39 -8.25 -3.39 -5.23
C CYS A 39 -8.60 -4.81 -4.80
N ASN A 40 -8.43 -5.80 -5.69
CA ASN A 40 -8.70 -7.21 -5.36
C ASN A 40 -7.76 -7.78 -4.31
N LEU A 41 -6.70 -7.06 -3.96
CA LEU A 41 -5.75 -7.48 -2.93
C LEU A 41 -6.04 -6.90 -1.55
N PHE A 42 -7.15 -6.19 -1.39
CA PHE A 42 -7.50 -5.57 -0.12
C PHE A 42 -7.49 -6.56 1.03
N ASP A 43 -8.14 -7.70 0.85
CA ASP A 43 -8.25 -8.69 1.93
C ASP A 43 -6.90 -9.33 2.26
N MET A 44 -6.10 -9.63 1.24
CA MET A 44 -4.78 -10.21 1.45
C MET A 44 -3.86 -9.26 2.22
N PHE A 45 -3.84 -7.98 1.84
CA PHE A 45 -3.02 -6.99 2.53
C PHE A 45 -3.49 -6.77 3.96
N SER A 46 -4.81 -6.69 4.18
CA SER A 46 -5.34 -6.50 5.52
C SER A 46 -5.01 -7.70 6.42
N TRP A 47 -5.09 -8.90 5.87
CA TRP A 47 -4.66 -10.11 6.57
C TRP A 47 -3.17 -10.05 6.90
N ALA A 48 -2.33 -9.68 5.93
CA ALA A 48 -0.89 -9.62 6.12
C ALA A 48 -0.49 -8.60 7.19
N MET A 49 -1.23 -7.51 7.29
CA MET A 49 -0.97 -6.45 8.26
C MET A 49 -1.70 -6.64 9.58
N ASP A 50 -2.44 -7.73 9.74
CA ASP A 50 -3.24 -8.01 10.94
C ASP A 50 -4.21 -6.89 11.29
N CYS A 51 -4.94 -6.40 10.31
CA CYS A 51 -5.88 -5.31 10.50
C CYS A 51 -7.12 -5.50 9.63
N LYS A 52 -8.11 -4.64 9.85
CA LYS A 52 -9.35 -4.70 9.05
C LYS A 52 -9.23 -3.96 7.73
N ASN A 53 -8.39 -2.95 7.69
CA ASN A 53 -8.25 -2.09 6.53
C ASN A 53 -6.80 -1.65 6.40
N TRP A 54 -6.09 -2.25 5.45
CA TRP A 54 -4.67 -1.98 5.25
C TRP A 54 -4.40 -0.50 4.89
N ARG A 55 -5.36 0.13 4.21
CA ARG A 55 -5.20 1.53 3.82
C ARG A 55 -5.14 2.46 5.03
N GLU A 56 -5.97 2.17 6.03
CA GLU A 56 -5.95 2.93 7.27
C GLU A 56 -4.69 2.62 8.09
N MET A 57 -4.20 1.39 7.98
CA MET A 57 -3.03 0.97 8.74
C MET A 57 -1.77 1.72 8.30
N VAL A 58 -1.54 1.88 7.00
CA VAL A 58 -0.31 2.51 6.50
C VAL A 58 -0.51 3.93 5.99
N GLY A 59 -1.74 4.32 5.68
CA GLY A 59 -2.02 5.64 5.13
C GLY A 59 -1.64 6.75 6.10
N ASN A 60 -1.08 7.83 5.59
CA ASN A 60 -0.69 9.01 6.33
C ASN A 60 0.45 8.78 7.33
N LYS A 61 1.15 7.67 7.25
CA LYS A 61 2.28 7.36 8.13
C LYS A 61 3.57 7.82 7.49
N LYS A 62 4.54 8.19 8.33
CA LYS A 62 5.90 8.42 7.82
C LYS A 62 6.46 7.16 7.21
N GLY A 63 7.34 7.32 6.23
CA GLY A 63 7.99 6.19 5.58
C GLY A 63 8.62 5.23 6.57
N SER A 64 9.32 5.75 7.58
CA SER A 64 9.95 4.91 8.61
C SER A 64 8.94 4.06 9.39
N VAL A 65 7.74 4.58 9.62
CA VAL A 65 6.68 3.85 10.31
C VAL A 65 6.02 2.86 9.37
N ALA A 66 5.68 3.30 8.16
CA ALA A 66 5.08 2.43 7.16
C ALA A 66 6.00 1.27 6.78
N LEU A 67 7.31 1.52 6.74
CA LEU A 67 8.29 0.48 6.44
C LEU A 67 8.17 -0.70 7.41
N LYS A 68 8.05 -0.41 8.70
CA LYS A 68 7.92 -1.48 9.69
C LYS A 68 6.65 -2.29 9.48
N ILE A 69 5.57 -1.64 9.09
CA ILE A 69 4.31 -2.30 8.80
C ILE A 69 4.45 -3.20 7.57
N PHE A 70 5.07 -2.69 6.51
CA PHE A 70 5.31 -3.48 5.30
C PHE A 70 6.25 -4.66 5.57
N GLU A 71 7.31 -4.45 6.34
CA GLU A 71 8.23 -5.53 6.69
C GLU A 71 7.54 -6.67 7.43
N LYS A 72 6.68 -6.32 8.38
CA LYS A 72 5.92 -7.32 9.13
C LYS A 72 4.95 -8.06 8.21
N ALA A 73 4.31 -7.36 7.30
CA ALA A 73 3.39 -7.97 6.34
C ALA A 73 4.13 -8.91 5.40
N ILE A 74 5.28 -8.50 4.91
CA ILE A 74 6.12 -9.33 4.03
C ILE A 74 6.54 -10.62 4.76
N LYS A 75 6.97 -10.49 6.00
CA LYS A 75 7.36 -11.64 6.80
C LYS A 75 6.21 -12.63 6.97
N LYS A 76 5.03 -12.12 7.26
CA LYS A 76 3.83 -12.97 7.40
C LYS A 76 3.51 -13.68 6.09
N MET A 77 3.63 -12.98 4.97
CA MET A 77 3.40 -13.60 3.66
C MET A 77 4.39 -14.72 3.35
N ILE A 78 5.63 -14.57 3.79
CA ILE A 78 6.64 -15.61 3.61
C ILE A 78 6.35 -16.79 4.53
N GLU A 79 6.11 -16.53 5.80
CA GLU A 79 5.93 -17.59 6.80
C GLU A 79 4.60 -18.32 6.69
N HIS A 80 3.57 -17.65 6.20
CA HIS A 80 2.22 -18.19 6.08
C HIS A 80 1.72 -18.16 4.64
N ARG A 81 2.59 -18.57 3.73
CA ARG A 81 2.29 -18.51 2.31
C ARG A 81 1.02 -19.23 1.92
N GLU A 82 0.77 -20.40 2.51
CA GLU A 82 -0.43 -21.18 2.18
C GLU A 82 -1.71 -20.46 2.56
N GLU A 83 -1.70 -19.76 3.69
CA GLU A 83 -2.86 -18.96 4.09
C GLU A 83 -3.05 -17.78 3.14
N ALA A 84 -1.96 -17.13 2.75
CA ALA A 84 -2.02 -16.00 1.85
C ALA A 84 -2.61 -16.39 0.49
N LEU A 85 -2.28 -17.59 0.01
CA LEU A 85 -2.77 -18.07 -1.27
C LEU A 85 -4.29 -18.20 -1.32
N LYS A 86 -4.95 -18.35 -0.17
CA LYS A 86 -6.40 -18.41 -0.10
C LYS A 86 -7.07 -17.10 -0.51
N TYR A 87 -6.31 -16.01 -0.48
CA TYR A 87 -6.81 -14.69 -0.87
C TYR A 87 -6.58 -14.36 -2.34
N ASN A 88 -6.02 -15.29 -3.12
CA ASN A 88 -5.85 -15.08 -4.55
C ASN A 88 -7.21 -14.86 -5.20
N SER A 89 -7.26 -13.85 -6.07
CA SER A 89 -8.46 -13.55 -6.81
C SER A 89 -8.69 -14.61 -7.91
N PRO A 90 -9.93 -15.10 -8.08
CA PRO A 90 -10.23 -16.07 -9.14
C PRO A 90 -9.95 -15.56 -10.54
N ASN A 91 -9.97 -14.24 -10.74
CA ASN A 91 -9.73 -13.65 -12.05
C ASN A 91 -8.26 -13.36 -12.32
N LEU A 92 -7.37 -13.77 -11.44
CA LEU A 92 -5.91 -13.60 -11.54
C LEU A 92 -5.44 -12.14 -11.50
N TRP A 93 -6.31 -11.21 -11.15
CA TRP A 93 -5.92 -9.80 -11.00
C TRP A 93 -5.27 -9.50 -9.66
N GLY A 94 -5.57 -10.32 -8.65
CA GLY A 94 -4.99 -10.16 -7.33
C GLY A 94 -4.36 -11.46 -6.89
N THR A 95 -3.07 -11.65 -7.13
CA THR A 95 -2.36 -12.88 -6.81
C THR A 95 -1.25 -12.65 -5.81
N TYR A 96 -0.85 -13.72 -5.14
CA TYR A 96 0.24 -13.69 -4.18
C TYR A 96 1.53 -13.07 -4.74
N PRO A 97 2.01 -13.47 -5.93
CA PRO A 97 3.25 -12.87 -6.45
C PRO A 97 3.13 -11.36 -6.66
N ASN A 98 1.99 -10.91 -7.15
CA ASN A 98 1.78 -9.47 -7.35
C ASN A 98 1.69 -8.73 -6.03
N ALA A 99 0.99 -9.31 -5.05
CA ALA A 99 0.89 -8.73 -3.72
C ALA A 99 2.25 -8.63 -3.05
N PHE A 100 3.01 -9.71 -3.08
CA PHE A 100 4.33 -9.75 -2.49
C PHE A 100 5.27 -8.72 -3.10
N ARG A 101 5.27 -8.65 -4.43
CA ARG A 101 6.09 -7.69 -5.16
C ARG A 101 5.72 -6.25 -4.81
N PHE A 102 4.42 -5.98 -4.68
CA PHE A 102 3.95 -4.63 -4.32
C PHE A 102 4.41 -4.25 -2.91
N LEU A 103 4.25 -5.16 -1.95
CA LEU A 103 4.68 -4.89 -0.58
C LEU A 103 6.18 -4.62 -0.50
N CYS A 104 6.97 -5.38 -1.24
CA CYS A 104 8.41 -5.16 -1.30
C CYS A 104 8.75 -3.83 -1.95
N THR A 105 8.05 -3.46 -3.00
CA THR A 105 8.24 -2.17 -3.67
C THR A 105 7.95 -1.02 -2.71
N CYS A 106 6.85 -1.12 -1.96
CA CYS A 106 6.51 -0.12 -0.95
C CYS A 106 7.56 -0.03 0.15
N ALA A 107 8.04 -1.19 0.63
CA ALA A 107 9.06 -1.22 1.67
C ALA A 107 10.35 -0.56 1.21
N ILE A 108 10.78 -0.86 -0.01
CA ILE A 108 11.99 -0.26 -0.57
C ILE A 108 11.84 1.26 -0.65
N ALA A 109 10.72 1.73 -1.16
CA ALA A 109 10.48 3.17 -1.28
C ALA A 109 10.47 3.86 0.09
N CYS A 110 9.82 3.25 1.08
CA CYS A 110 9.79 3.80 2.43
C CYS A 110 11.17 3.81 3.07
N ALA A 111 12.01 2.83 2.75
CA ALA A 111 13.39 2.80 3.25
C ALA A 111 14.24 3.90 2.62
N GLU A 112 13.99 4.22 1.35
CA GLU A 112 14.70 5.30 0.65
C GLU A 112 14.25 6.68 1.12
N TYR A 113 12.99 6.82 1.51
CA TYR A 113 12.41 8.11 1.91
C TYR A 113 11.75 8.00 3.28
N PRO A 114 12.52 7.71 4.34
CA PRO A 114 11.94 7.42 5.66
C PRO A 114 11.25 8.61 6.32
N ASP A 115 11.60 9.82 5.93
CA ASP A 115 10.99 11.03 6.49
C ASP A 115 9.80 11.54 5.69
N TRP A 116 9.50 10.90 4.57
CA TRP A 116 8.37 11.25 3.73
C TRP A 116 7.14 10.50 4.20
N TYR A 117 5.97 10.94 3.75
CA TYR A 117 4.70 10.38 4.19
C TYR A 117 4.08 9.51 3.12
N PHE A 118 3.55 8.39 3.53
CA PHE A 118 2.94 7.40 2.64
C PHE A 118 1.43 7.65 2.53
N TYR A 119 0.96 7.84 1.30
CA TYR A 119 -0.45 8.14 1.04
C TYR A 119 -1.04 7.13 0.07
N ILE A 120 -2.34 6.92 0.20
CA ILE A 120 -3.10 6.04 -0.66
C ILE A 120 -4.29 6.79 -1.22
N SER A 121 -4.43 6.77 -2.53
CA SER A 121 -5.57 7.32 -3.24
C SER A 121 -6.42 6.16 -3.77
N TYR A 122 -7.71 6.19 -3.49
CA TYR A 122 -8.60 5.13 -3.95
C TYR A 122 -10.00 5.63 -4.26
#